data_0ef31c43f07b32da678932f0818ccbac
#
_entry.id   0ef31c43f07b32da678932f0818ccbac
#
_cell.length_a   1.000
_cell.length_b   1.000
_cell.length_c   1.000
_cell.angle_alpha   90.00
_cell.angle_beta   90.00
_cell.angle_gamma   90.00
#
_symmetry.space_group_name_H-M   'P 1'
#
loop_
_entity.id
_entity.type
_entity.pdbx_description
1 polymer ?
#
loop_
_entity_poly.entity_id
_entity_poly.type
_entity_poly.pdbx_seq_one_letter_code
_entity_poly.pdbx_strand_id
1 'polypeptide(L)'
;MTNQTKNSMLLMLCALIWGTAFVAQSAGSGMGAFSFLAGRSWMAVLVLLPTVKAFDALHHRQGRPDGKPKTAAERKLLLKAGLMCGTLLFLASAAQQLGITLDPSTAKAGFLTAMYVVLVPVFGLFLGRKGSAQLWVSMAIAVVGLYLLCMKDGFGSIQSSDWLLLLCAVLFSFQIMAVDHFSPQMDGVRLSLVEFFVVSVDSTVAAFLFEQPAMAEFVTFAGPILYCGIMSSGVAYTLQILGQRDLNPAVASLIMCLESVFSALGGWLLLHQNLSFRESSGCVLLFAAVVLAQLPLGRLMRSKA
;
A
#
# COMPACT_ATOMS: atom_id res chain seq x y z
N MET A 1 6.07 3.38 -24.37
CA MET A 1 5.79 2.57 -23.15
C MET A 1 4.38 2.03 -23.22
N THR A 2 4.18 0.74 -22.97
CA THR A 2 2.84 0.17 -22.86
C THR A 2 2.16 0.70 -21.57
N ASN A 3 0.82 0.73 -21.52
CA ASN A 3 0.09 1.12 -20.31
C ASN A 3 0.48 0.23 -19.11
N GLN A 4 0.67 -1.06 -19.34
CA GLN A 4 1.12 -2.00 -18.31
C GLN A 4 2.48 -1.60 -17.70
N THR A 5 3.47 -1.26 -18.55
CA THR A 5 4.80 -0.81 -18.07
C THR A 5 4.68 0.47 -17.22
N LYS A 6 3.89 1.45 -17.68
CA LYS A 6 3.65 2.69 -16.93
C LYS A 6 3.04 2.39 -15.56
N ASN A 7 2.00 1.58 -15.52
CA ASN A 7 1.29 1.24 -14.29
C ASN A 7 2.19 0.46 -13.31
N SER A 8 3.00 -0.48 -13.80
CA SER A 8 4.00 -1.17 -12.99
C SER A 8 5.05 -0.22 -12.41
N MET A 9 5.50 0.80 -13.15
CA MET A 9 6.43 1.81 -12.64
C MET A 9 5.79 2.69 -11.56
N LEU A 10 4.51 3.04 -11.68
CA LEU A 10 3.79 3.78 -10.64
C LEU A 10 3.73 2.96 -9.34
N LEU A 11 3.42 1.66 -9.42
CA LEU A 11 3.41 0.76 -8.27
C LEU A 11 4.79 0.54 -7.67
N MET A 12 5.84 0.48 -8.50
CA MET A 12 7.21 0.38 -8.01
C MET A 12 7.64 1.64 -7.24
N LEU A 13 7.27 2.83 -7.74
CA LEU A 13 7.49 4.09 -7.01
C LEU A 13 6.67 4.14 -5.71
N CYS A 14 5.44 3.64 -5.74
CA CYS A 14 4.61 3.47 -4.54
C CYS A 14 5.33 2.60 -3.50
N ALA A 15 5.83 1.42 -3.91
CA ALA A 15 6.57 0.50 -3.05
C ALA A 15 7.85 1.12 -2.47
N LEU A 16 8.58 1.92 -3.26
CA LEU A 16 9.75 2.67 -2.80
C LEU A 16 9.40 3.63 -1.66
N ILE A 17 8.32 4.41 -1.84
CA ILE A 17 7.87 5.37 -0.82
C ILE A 17 7.40 4.63 0.44
N TRP A 18 6.65 3.54 0.30
CA TRP A 18 6.18 2.77 1.44
C TRP A 18 7.31 2.06 2.18
N GLY A 19 8.33 1.57 1.48
CA GLY A 19 9.52 1.00 2.10
C GLY A 19 10.18 1.97 3.10
N THR A 20 10.30 3.24 2.73
CA THR A 20 10.83 4.27 3.64
C THR A 20 9.82 4.73 4.69
N ALA A 21 8.51 4.58 4.44
CA ALA A 21 7.47 4.97 5.37
C ALA A 21 7.40 4.08 6.63
N PHE A 22 7.82 2.82 6.57
CA PHE A 22 7.91 1.96 7.75
C PHE A 22 8.84 2.54 8.83
N VAL A 23 9.96 3.14 8.43
CA VAL A 23 10.88 3.82 9.35
C VAL A 23 10.19 5.01 10.02
N ALA A 24 9.46 5.82 9.25
CA ALA A 24 8.73 6.96 9.80
C ALA A 24 7.56 6.52 10.72
N GLN A 25 6.85 5.45 10.38
CA GLN A 25 5.79 4.87 11.23
C GLN A 25 6.36 4.35 12.56
N SER A 26 7.51 3.68 12.52
CA SER A 26 8.20 3.22 13.73
C SER A 26 8.68 4.41 14.57
N ALA A 27 9.22 5.46 13.96
CA ALA A 27 9.58 6.69 14.67
C ALA A 27 8.37 7.40 15.29
N GLY A 28 7.17 7.21 14.75
CA GLY A 28 5.91 7.74 15.26
C GLY A 28 5.22 6.83 16.28
N SER A 29 5.76 5.65 16.61
CA SER A 29 5.11 4.65 17.49
C SER A 29 4.99 5.08 18.96
N GLY A 30 5.67 6.14 19.38
CA GLY A 30 5.50 6.76 20.70
C GLY A 30 4.22 7.57 20.85
N MET A 31 3.49 7.82 19.76
CA MET A 31 2.17 8.46 19.74
C MET A 31 1.07 7.41 19.68
N GLY A 32 -0.14 7.73 20.14
CA GLY A 32 -1.30 6.85 19.95
C GLY A 32 -1.50 6.46 18.48
N ALA A 33 -1.80 5.19 18.21
CA ALA A 33 -1.88 4.65 16.86
C ALA A 33 -2.94 5.35 15.99
N PHE A 34 -4.12 5.61 16.57
CA PHE A 34 -5.22 6.30 15.89
C PHE A 34 -4.93 7.80 15.74
N SER A 35 -4.32 8.42 16.74
CA SER A 35 -3.89 9.82 16.69
C SER A 35 -2.85 10.06 15.61
N PHE A 36 -1.84 9.16 15.49
CA PHE A 36 -0.86 9.20 14.42
C PHE A 36 -1.52 9.01 13.04
N LEU A 37 -2.44 8.03 12.94
CA LEU A 37 -3.16 7.77 11.69
C LEU A 37 -4.06 8.95 11.29
N ALA A 38 -4.73 9.60 12.24
CA ALA A 38 -5.51 10.81 12.00
C ALA A 38 -4.62 11.95 11.48
N GLY A 39 -3.51 12.23 12.16
CA GLY A 39 -2.60 13.30 11.77
C GLY A 39 -2.07 13.12 10.34
N ARG A 40 -1.54 11.94 10.00
CA ARG A 40 -1.02 11.68 8.65
C ARG A 40 -2.10 11.70 7.58
N SER A 41 -3.32 11.25 7.90
CA SER A 41 -4.42 11.20 6.93
C SER A 41 -4.99 12.58 6.63
N TRP A 42 -5.12 13.46 7.62
CA TRP A 42 -5.47 14.86 7.40
C TRP A 42 -4.41 15.60 6.57
N MET A 43 -3.12 15.30 6.77
CA MET A 43 -2.06 15.83 5.92
C MET A 43 -2.21 15.36 4.46
N ALA A 44 -2.58 14.10 4.24
CA ALA A 44 -2.88 13.59 2.91
C ALA A 44 -4.05 14.36 2.25
N VAL A 45 -5.14 14.59 2.98
CA VAL A 45 -6.29 15.39 2.48
C VAL A 45 -5.86 16.80 2.08
N LEU A 46 -5.04 17.46 2.93
CA LEU A 46 -4.53 18.80 2.65
C LEU A 46 -3.69 18.87 1.37
N VAL A 47 -2.93 17.80 1.07
CA VAL A 47 -2.13 17.72 -0.16
C VAL A 47 -2.99 17.32 -1.36
N LEU A 48 -3.94 16.41 -1.18
CA LEU A 48 -4.79 15.91 -2.28
C LEU A 48 -5.79 16.97 -2.77
N LEU A 49 -6.29 17.85 -1.91
CA LEU A 49 -7.18 18.95 -2.29
C LEU A 49 -6.59 19.85 -3.40
N PRO A 50 -5.40 20.47 -3.25
CA PRO A 50 -4.77 21.22 -4.32
C PRO A 50 -4.34 20.33 -5.50
N THR A 51 -3.97 19.06 -5.26
CA THR A 51 -3.59 18.10 -6.30
C THR A 51 -4.75 17.85 -7.27
N VAL A 52 -5.96 17.60 -6.77
CA VAL A 52 -7.17 17.45 -7.61
C VAL A 52 -7.40 18.69 -8.46
N LYS A 53 -7.28 19.90 -7.89
CA LYS A 53 -7.43 21.16 -8.65
C LYS A 53 -6.35 21.33 -9.71
N ALA A 54 -5.11 20.97 -9.40
CA ALA A 54 -4.00 21.04 -10.36
C ALA A 54 -4.19 20.05 -11.52
N PHE A 55 -4.66 18.83 -11.25
CA PHE A 55 -4.98 17.85 -12.29
C PHE A 55 -6.16 18.32 -13.17
N ASP A 56 -7.21 18.91 -12.59
CA ASP A 56 -8.31 19.50 -13.36
C ASP A 56 -7.81 20.61 -14.31
N ALA A 57 -6.96 21.50 -13.81
CA ALA A 57 -6.37 22.56 -14.62
C ALA A 57 -5.49 22.02 -15.75
N LEU A 58 -4.72 20.95 -15.47
CA LEU A 58 -3.88 20.29 -16.48
C LEU A 58 -4.73 19.60 -17.55
N HIS A 59 -5.79 18.86 -17.15
CA HIS A 59 -6.71 18.23 -18.10
C HIS A 59 -7.40 19.26 -18.98
N HIS A 60 -7.85 20.36 -18.39
CA HIS A 60 -8.45 21.46 -19.15
C HIS A 60 -7.48 22.04 -20.20
N ARG A 61 -6.20 22.28 -19.81
CA ARG A 61 -5.16 22.76 -20.75
C ARG A 61 -4.85 21.77 -21.88
N GLN A 62 -5.01 20.46 -21.62
CA GLN A 62 -4.77 19.39 -22.60
C GLN A 62 -6.03 19.05 -23.43
N GLY A 63 -7.15 19.76 -23.26
CA GLY A 63 -8.42 19.43 -23.93
C GLY A 63 -9.01 18.09 -23.51
N ARG A 64 -8.59 17.54 -22.36
CA ARG A 64 -9.11 16.29 -21.81
C ARG A 64 -10.30 16.59 -20.89
N PRO A 65 -11.28 15.66 -20.78
CA PRO A 65 -12.36 15.83 -19.82
C PRO A 65 -11.79 15.90 -18.39
N ASP A 66 -12.31 16.84 -17.60
CA ASP A 66 -12.06 16.88 -16.18
C ASP A 66 -12.64 15.62 -15.53
N GLY A 67 -11.93 15.02 -14.54
CA GLY A 67 -12.39 13.82 -13.85
C GLY A 67 -13.59 14.05 -12.92
N LYS A 68 -14.32 15.16 -13.05
CA LYS A 68 -15.45 15.52 -12.18
C LYS A 68 -16.66 14.63 -12.47
N PRO A 69 -17.30 14.09 -11.42
CA PRO A 69 -18.56 13.40 -11.58
C PRO A 69 -19.64 14.39 -12.04
N LYS A 70 -20.23 14.12 -13.21
CA LYS A 70 -21.20 15.03 -13.86
C LYS A 70 -22.65 14.70 -13.42
N THR A 71 -22.91 13.42 -13.14
CA THR A 71 -24.25 12.94 -12.78
C THR A 71 -24.34 12.63 -11.29
N ALA A 72 -25.55 12.59 -10.76
CA ALA A 72 -25.81 12.14 -9.38
C ALA A 72 -25.38 10.68 -9.15
N ALA A 73 -25.52 9.84 -10.17
CA ALA A 73 -25.08 8.44 -10.13
C ALA A 73 -23.56 8.32 -9.98
N GLU A 74 -22.78 9.08 -10.77
CA GLU A 74 -21.31 9.12 -10.66
C GLU A 74 -20.84 9.65 -9.29
N ARG A 75 -21.52 10.68 -8.74
CA ARG A 75 -21.22 11.18 -7.40
C ARG A 75 -21.49 10.13 -6.33
N LYS A 76 -22.63 9.45 -6.41
CA LYS A 76 -22.98 8.34 -5.50
C LYS A 76 -21.97 7.20 -5.60
N LEU A 77 -21.53 6.86 -6.82
CA LEU A 77 -20.53 5.83 -7.04
C LEU A 77 -19.17 6.21 -6.43
N LEU A 78 -18.70 7.46 -6.64
CA LEU A 78 -17.45 7.96 -6.03
C LEU A 78 -17.51 7.94 -4.51
N LEU A 79 -18.62 8.38 -3.92
CA LEU A 79 -18.81 8.33 -2.46
C LEU A 79 -18.85 6.90 -1.92
N LYS A 80 -19.56 5.98 -2.60
CA LYS A 80 -19.59 4.56 -2.23
C LYS A 80 -18.20 3.93 -2.31
N ALA A 81 -17.47 4.19 -3.40
CA ALA A 81 -16.12 3.68 -3.60
C ALA A 81 -15.16 4.23 -2.54
N GLY A 82 -15.19 5.55 -2.31
CA GLY A 82 -14.35 6.19 -1.31
C GLY A 82 -14.66 5.72 0.11
N LEU A 83 -15.94 5.54 0.46
CA LEU A 83 -16.34 4.99 1.76
C LEU A 83 -15.83 3.55 1.93
N MET A 84 -16.05 2.68 0.94
CA MET A 84 -15.63 1.29 1.01
C MET A 84 -14.10 1.16 1.06
N CYS A 85 -13.38 1.81 0.13
CA CYS A 85 -11.92 1.79 0.12
C CYS A 85 -11.33 2.45 1.38
N GLY A 86 -11.88 3.60 1.80
CA GLY A 86 -11.40 4.36 2.95
C GLY A 86 -11.60 3.61 4.27
N THR A 87 -12.76 3.02 4.50
CA THR A 87 -12.97 2.22 5.74
C THR A 87 -12.08 0.99 5.76
N LEU A 88 -11.90 0.27 4.63
CA LEU A 88 -10.97 -0.85 4.56
C LEU A 88 -9.53 -0.39 4.81
N LEU A 89 -9.14 0.74 4.24
CA LEU A 89 -7.81 1.33 4.44
C LEU A 89 -7.61 1.78 5.88
N PHE A 90 -8.61 2.39 6.51
CA PHE A 90 -8.57 2.76 7.94
C PHE A 90 -8.34 1.53 8.81
N LEU A 91 -9.16 0.49 8.64
CA LEU A 91 -9.05 -0.73 9.44
C LEU A 91 -7.70 -1.44 9.24
N ALA A 92 -7.22 -1.53 8.00
CA ALA A 92 -5.92 -2.11 7.69
C ALA A 92 -4.77 -1.31 8.32
N SER A 93 -4.78 0.02 8.14
CA SER A 93 -3.74 0.91 8.67
C SER A 93 -3.77 1.00 10.19
N ALA A 94 -4.94 0.94 10.81
CA ALA A 94 -5.09 0.89 12.25
C ALA A 94 -4.51 -0.40 12.83
N ALA A 95 -4.86 -1.56 12.24
CA ALA A 95 -4.29 -2.85 12.64
C ALA A 95 -2.76 -2.88 12.47
N GLN A 96 -2.25 -2.30 11.37
CA GLN A 96 -0.81 -2.19 11.13
C GLN A 96 -0.12 -1.32 12.19
N GLN A 97 -0.64 -0.11 12.43
CA GLN A 97 -0.01 0.82 13.36
C GLN A 97 -0.07 0.30 14.79
N LEU A 98 -1.18 -0.32 15.22
CA LEU A 98 -1.28 -0.99 16.51
C LEU A 98 -0.27 -2.13 16.62
N GLY A 99 -0.12 -2.95 15.58
CA GLY A 99 0.89 -4.02 15.54
C GLY A 99 2.31 -3.47 15.69
N ILE A 100 2.66 -2.38 14.98
CA ILE A 100 3.97 -1.71 15.07
C ILE A 100 4.19 -1.07 16.45
N THR A 101 3.13 -0.55 17.07
CA THR A 101 3.23 0.03 18.43
C THR A 101 3.50 -1.02 19.49
N LEU A 102 2.92 -2.23 19.33
CA LEU A 102 3.14 -3.35 20.26
C LEU A 102 4.49 -4.04 20.05
N ASP A 103 4.95 -4.14 18.82
CA ASP A 103 6.26 -4.70 18.44
C ASP A 103 6.88 -3.82 17.35
N PRO A 104 7.85 -2.95 17.70
CA PRO A 104 8.47 -2.03 16.75
C PRO A 104 9.41 -2.70 15.74
N SER A 105 9.43 -4.04 15.66
CA SER A 105 10.16 -4.79 14.66
C SER A 105 9.61 -4.52 13.26
N THR A 106 10.17 -3.55 12.57
CA THR A 106 9.77 -3.14 11.22
C THR A 106 9.90 -4.27 10.20
N ALA A 107 10.89 -5.16 10.37
CA ALA A 107 11.10 -6.31 9.49
C ALA A 107 9.95 -7.33 9.61
N LYS A 108 9.55 -7.68 10.83
CA LYS A 108 8.44 -8.61 11.08
C LYS A 108 7.11 -8.02 10.63
N ALA A 109 6.88 -6.72 10.92
CA ALA A 109 5.72 -5.99 10.45
C ALA A 109 5.65 -5.98 8.91
N GLY A 110 6.75 -5.71 8.23
CA GLY A 110 6.84 -5.73 6.77
C GLY A 110 6.54 -7.12 6.19
N PHE A 111 7.08 -8.21 6.79
CA PHE A 111 6.81 -9.57 6.34
C PHE A 111 5.33 -9.94 6.47
N LEU A 112 4.75 -9.76 7.67
CA LEU A 112 3.38 -10.18 7.94
C LEU A 112 2.36 -9.35 7.15
N THR A 113 2.58 -8.04 7.04
CA THR A 113 1.74 -7.18 6.19
C THR A 113 1.83 -7.60 4.73
N ALA A 114 3.03 -7.88 4.20
CA ALA A 114 3.23 -8.28 2.81
C ALA A 114 2.59 -9.63 2.45
N MET A 115 2.04 -10.39 3.43
CA MET A 115 1.25 -11.60 3.15
C MET A 115 0.01 -11.31 2.29
N TYR A 116 -0.41 -10.05 2.12
CA TYR A 116 -1.42 -9.69 1.12
C TYR A 116 -1.05 -10.18 -0.30
N VAL A 117 0.23 -10.38 -0.60
CA VAL A 117 0.70 -10.92 -1.89
C VAL A 117 0.12 -12.31 -2.19
N VAL A 118 -0.11 -13.11 -1.16
CA VAL A 118 -0.74 -14.43 -1.25
C VAL A 118 -2.27 -14.31 -1.15
N LEU A 119 -2.75 -13.47 -0.25
CA LEU A 119 -4.18 -13.35 0.04
C LEU A 119 -4.97 -12.76 -1.12
N VAL A 120 -4.43 -11.74 -1.81
CA VAL A 120 -5.10 -11.10 -2.97
C VAL A 120 -5.46 -12.12 -4.07
N PRO A 121 -4.53 -12.93 -4.60
CA PRO A 121 -4.90 -13.92 -5.60
C PRO A 121 -5.74 -15.07 -5.05
N VAL A 122 -5.56 -15.46 -3.78
CA VAL A 122 -6.42 -16.46 -3.12
C VAL A 122 -7.87 -15.96 -3.08
N PHE A 123 -8.10 -14.74 -2.60
CA PHE A 123 -9.45 -14.14 -2.63
C PHE A 123 -9.96 -13.92 -4.06
N GLY A 124 -9.06 -13.62 -5.01
CA GLY A 124 -9.38 -13.53 -6.43
C GLY A 124 -9.99 -14.81 -6.99
N LEU A 125 -9.55 -16.01 -6.52
CA LEU A 125 -10.15 -17.28 -6.93
C LEU A 125 -11.63 -17.37 -6.55
N PHE A 126 -12.01 -16.92 -5.35
CA PHE A 126 -13.40 -16.90 -4.90
C PHE A 126 -14.27 -15.95 -5.72
N LEU A 127 -13.66 -14.95 -6.39
CA LEU A 127 -14.33 -14.05 -7.33
C LEU A 127 -14.26 -14.56 -8.79
N GLY A 128 -13.89 -15.82 -9.00
CA GLY A 128 -13.81 -16.46 -10.33
C GLY A 128 -12.59 -16.03 -11.16
N ARG A 129 -11.61 -15.32 -10.58
CA ARG A 129 -10.37 -14.95 -11.28
C ARG A 129 -9.43 -16.15 -11.31
N LYS A 130 -8.97 -16.52 -12.50
CA LYS A 130 -8.01 -17.62 -12.66
C LYS A 130 -6.58 -17.08 -12.58
N GLY A 131 -5.78 -17.61 -11.66
CA GLY A 131 -4.33 -17.37 -11.63
C GLY A 131 -3.60 -18.27 -12.63
N SER A 132 -2.61 -17.74 -13.34
CA SER A 132 -1.71 -18.58 -14.15
C SER A 132 -0.72 -19.32 -13.24
N ALA A 133 -0.23 -20.49 -13.71
CA ALA A 133 0.82 -21.22 -12.98
C ALA A 133 2.06 -20.33 -12.74
N GLN A 134 2.41 -19.48 -13.71
CA GLN A 134 3.47 -18.49 -13.60
C GLN A 134 3.26 -17.55 -12.41
N LEU A 135 2.03 -17.05 -12.21
CA LEU A 135 1.71 -16.17 -11.08
C LEU A 135 1.88 -16.89 -9.74
N TRP A 136 1.39 -18.15 -9.61
CA TRP A 136 1.54 -18.94 -8.40
C TRP A 136 3.01 -19.24 -8.06
N VAL A 137 3.83 -19.58 -9.07
CA VAL A 137 5.27 -19.77 -8.90
C VAL A 137 5.93 -18.45 -8.45
N SER A 138 5.60 -17.32 -9.08
CA SER A 138 6.13 -16.01 -8.69
C SER A 138 5.78 -15.68 -7.23
N MET A 139 4.57 -15.98 -6.78
CA MET A 139 4.15 -15.76 -5.40
C MET A 139 4.93 -16.64 -4.42
N ALA A 140 5.11 -17.92 -4.75
CA ALA A 140 5.89 -18.82 -3.90
C ALA A 140 7.34 -18.32 -3.74
N ILE A 141 7.97 -17.85 -4.83
CA ILE A 141 9.30 -17.24 -4.81
C ILE A 141 9.28 -15.96 -3.95
N ALA A 142 8.24 -15.12 -4.09
CA ALA A 142 8.11 -13.89 -3.30
C ALA A 142 8.00 -14.15 -1.81
N VAL A 143 7.20 -15.14 -1.39
CA VAL A 143 7.05 -15.54 0.03
C VAL A 143 8.38 -16.01 0.60
N VAL A 144 9.13 -16.83 -0.14
CA VAL A 144 10.47 -17.27 0.27
C VAL A 144 11.42 -16.08 0.37
N GLY A 145 11.38 -15.17 -0.60
CA GLY A 145 12.18 -13.94 -0.60
C GLY A 145 11.88 -13.05 0.61
N LEU A 146 10.58 -12.81 0.90
CA LEU A 146 10.13 -12.06 2.08
C LEU A 146 10.59 -12.73 3.38
N TYR A 147 10.47 -14.04 3.48
CA TYR A 147 10.92 -14.78 4.65
C TYR A 147 12.43 -14.62 4.89
N LEU A 148 13.23 -14.76 3.84
CA LEU A 148 14.68 -14.60 3.96
C LEU A 148 15.07 -13.16 4.31
N LEU A 149 14.35 -12.18 3.79
CA LEU A 149 14.63 -10.76 4.01
C LEU A 149 14.23 -10.30 5.43
N CYS A 150 13.04 -10.68 5.88
CA CYS A 150 12.42 -10.06 7.05
C CYS A 150 12.54 -10.91 8.33
N MET A 151 12.64 -12.24 8.23
CA MET A 151 12.55 -13.14 9.40
C MET A 151 13.92 -13.66 9.84
N LYS A 152 14.75 -12.78 10.43
CA LYS A 152 16.14 -13.11 10.83
C LYS A 152 16.20 -14.27 11.83
N ASP A 153 15.36 -14.23 12.85
CA ASP A 153 15.36 -15.17 14.00
C ASP A 153 14.28 -16.25 13.90
N GLY A 154 13.69 -16.43 12.71
CA GLY A 154 12.57 -17.35 12.51
C GLY A 154 11.25 -16.81 13.07
N PHE A 155 10.27 -17.70 13.28
CA PHE A 155 8.93 -17.27 13.72
C PHE A 155 8.85 -17.00 15.24
N GLY A 156 9.84 -17.38 16.06
CA GLY A 156 9.80 -17.19 17.50
C GLY A 156 8.46 -17.64 18.13
N SER A 157 8.07 -17.00 19.22
CA SER A 157 6.71 -17.10 19.76
C SER A 157 5.76 -16.16 19.01
N ILE A 158 4.58 -16.64 18.64
CA ILE A 158 3.50 -15.82 18.06
C ILE A 158 3.00 -14.84 19.13
N GLN A 159 3.05 -13.54 18.83
CA GLN A 159 2.62 -12.47 19.72
C GLN A 159 1.29 -11.85 19.28
N SER A 160 0.66 -11.05 20.14
CA SER A 160 -0.58 -10.34 19.80
C SER A 160 -0.38 -9.37 18.63
N SER A 161 0.80 -8.76 18.49
CA SER A 161 1.18 -7.93 17.34
C SER A 161 1.11 -8.68 16.01
N ASP A 162 1.47 -9.98 16.00
CA ASP A 162 1.47 -10.78 14.77
C ASP A 162 0.06 -11.00 14.23
N TRP A 163 -0.91 -11.24 15.13
CA TRP A 163 -2.31 -11.37 14.74
C TRP A 163 -2.89 -10.08 14.17
N LEU A 164 -2.50 -8.92 14.72
CA LEU A 164 -2.89 -7.61 14.17
C LEU A 164 -2.29 -7.38 12.77
N LEU A 165 -1.03 -7.76 12.57
CA LEU A 165 -0.37 -7.63 11.27
C LEU A 165 -0.93 -8.61 10.22
N LEU A 166 -1.31 -9.82 10.62
CA LEU A 166 -2.02 -10.75 9.73
C LEU A 166 -3.44 -10.25 9.39
N LEU A 167 -4.17 -9.70 10.37
CA LEU A 167 -5.45 -9.05 10.12
C LEU A 167 -5.28 -7.86 9.16
N CYS A 168 -4.24 -7.06 9.36
CA CYS A 168 -3.87 -6.00 8.44
C CYS A 168 -3.66 -6.51 7.01
N ALA A 169 -2.94 -7.61 6.81
CA ALA A 169 -2.73 -8.22 5.49
C ALA A 169 -4.05 -8.65 4.82
N VAL A 170 -4.99 -9.22 5.59
CA VAL A 170 -6.34 -9.56 5.12
C VAL A 170 -7.09 -8.30 4.67
N LEU A 171 -7.10 -7.26 5.51
CA LEU A 171 -7.81 -6.01 5.24
C LEU A 171 -7.21 -5.24 4.05
N PHE A 172 -5.87 -5.19 3.93
CA PHE A 172 -5.22 -4.64 2.74
C PHE A 172 -5.56 -5.43 1.48
N SER A 173 -5.67 -6.76 1.58
CA SER A 173 -6.09 -7.56 0.43
C SER A 173 -7.47 -7.16 -0.07
N PHE A 174 -8.42 -6.92 0.82
CA PHE A 174 -9.74 -6.42 0.45
C PHE A 174 -9.69 -4.98 -0.09
N GLN A 175 -8.86 -4.11 0.49
CA GLN A 175 -8.67 -2.74 -0.01
C GLN A 175 -8.09 -2.75 -1.43
N ILE A 176 -7.04 -3.54 -1.69
CA ILE A 176 -6.45 -3.72 -3.02
C ILE A 176 -7.49 -4.18 -4.04
N MET A 177 -8.34 -5.15 -3.66
CA MET A 177 -9.40 -5.66 -4.54
C MET A 177 -10.53 -4.63 -4.75
N ALA A 178 -10.86 -3.84 -3.74
CA ALA A 178 -11.83 -2.75 -3.86
C ALA A 178 -11.31 -1.65 -4.79
N VAL A 179 -10.04 -1.24 -4.64
CA VAL A 179 -9.39 -0.28 -5.54
C VAL A 179 -9.37 -0.80 -6.99
N ASP A 180 -9.02 -2.08 -7.20
CA ASP A 180 -9.06 -2.71 -8.52
C ASP A 180 -10.46 -2.66 -9.16
N HIS A 181 -11.50 -2.87 -8.35
CA HIS A 181 -12.87 -2.82 -8.84
C HIS A 181 -13.33 -1.40 -9.20
N PHE A 182 -13.00 -0.40 -8.39
CA PHE A 182 -13.54 0.95 -8.55
C PHE A 182 -12.66 1.89 -9.39
N SER A 183 -11.33 1.74 -9.36
CA SER A 183 -10.42 2.68 -10.02
C SER A 183 -10.62 2.83 -11.55
N PRO A 184 -11.06 1.80 -12.31
CA PRO A 184 -11.34 1.97 -13.72
C PRO A 184 -12.60 2.82 -14.01
N GLN A 185 -13.50 2.96 -13.02
CA GLN A 185 -14.82 3.57 -13.19
C GLN A 185 -14.83 5.08 -12.90
N MET A 186 -13.74 5.64 -12.36
CA MET A 186 -13.71 7.03 -11.93
C MET A 186 -12.29 7.63 -11.98
N ASP A 187 -12.19 8.91 -11.65
CA ASP A 187 -10.90 9.56 -11.51
C ASP A 187 -10.17 9.09 -10.25
N GLY A 188 -8.96 8.54 -10.40
CA GLY A 188 -8.21 7.93 -9.31
C GLY A 188 -7.73 8.94 -8.26
N VAL A 189 -7.41 10.19 -8.65
CA VAL A 189 -6.97 11.22 -7.69
C VAL A 189 -8.14 11.66 -6.80
N ARG A 190 -9.35 11.73 -7.37
CA ARG A 190 -10.57 12.02 -6.62
C ARG A 190 -10.95 10.86 -5.71
N LEU A 191 -10.79 9.62 -6.17
CA LEU A 191 -11.00 8.44 -5.33
C LEU A 191 -10.06 8.48 -4.13
N SER A 192 -8.76 8.76 -4.35
CA SER A 192 -7.77 8.91 -3.27
C SER A 192 -8.16 10.01 -2.27
N LEU A 193 -8.64 11.17 -2.75
CA LEU A 193 -9.09 12.25 -1.87
C LEU A 193 -10.26 11.82 -0.98
N VAL A 194 -11.29 11.16 -1.55
CA VAL A 194 -12.45 10.71 -0.77
C VAL A 194 -12.07 9.57 0.17
N GLU A 195 -11.23 8.64 -0.27
CA GLU A 195 -10.68 7.55 0.54
C GLU A 195 -9.95 8.10 1.78
N PHE A 196 -9.00 9.04 1.59
CA PHE A 196 -8.28 9.63 2.72
C PHE A 196 -9.13 10.55 3.59
N PHE A 197 -10.15 11.20 3.05
CA PHE A 197 -11.12 11.91 3.87
C PHE A 197 -11.85 10.97 4.82
N VAL A 198 -12.29 9.80 4.35
CA VAL A 198 -12.91 8.76 5.18
C VAL A 198 -11.93 8.26 6.23
N VAL A 199 -10.71 7.89 5.84
CA VAL A 199 -9.66 7.48 6.80
C VAL A 199 -9.43 8.53 7.87
N SER A 200 -9.39 9.82 7.49
CA SER A 200 -9.20 10.93 8.44
C SER A 200 -10.32 11.02 9.46
N VAL A 201 -11.56 10.89 9.02
CA VAL A 201 -12.73 10.92 9.91
C VAL A 201 -12.74 9.71 10.83
N ASP A 202 -12.60 8.50 10.26
CA ASP A 202 -12.64 7.25 11.02
C ASP A 202 -11.52 7.20 12.08
N SER A 203 -10.31 7.60 11.71
CA SER A 203 -9.17 7.63 12.63
C SER A 203 -9.30 8.73 13.70
N THR A 204 -9.88 9.88 13.35
CA THR A 204 -10.15 10.94 14.33
C THR A 204 -11.18 10.48 15.35
N VAL A 205 -12.27 9.86 14.90
CA VAL A 205 -13.28 9.30 15.80
C VAL A 205 -12.67 8.25 16.71
N ALA A 206 -11.87 7.32 16.15
CA ALA A 206 -11.21 6.28 16.93
C ALA A 206 -10.20 6.88 17.94
N ALA A 207 -9.43 7.90 17.56
CA ALA A 207 -8.51 8.59 18.47
C ALA A 207 -9.22 9.19 19.69
N PHE A 208 -10.35 9.87 19.49
CA PHE A 208 -11.11 10.42 20.61
C PHE A 208 -11.85 9.36 21.45
N LEU A 209 -12.18 8.20 20.88
CA LEU A 209 -12.84 7.12 21.60
C LEU A 209 -11.89 6.25 22.42
N PHE A 210 -10.69 6.00 21.92
CA PHE A 210 -9.77 5.01 22.48
C PHE A 210 -8.45 5.61 23.01
N GLU A 211 -8.15 6.86 22.67
CA GLU A 211 -6.94 7.57 23.04
C GLU A 211 -7.29 8.94 23.61
N GLN A 212 -6.30 9.66 24.12
CA GLN A 212 -6.43 11.05 24.57
C GLN A 212 -5.48 11.92 23.74
N PRO A 213 -5.87 12.32 22.51
CA PRO A 213 -4.99 13.06 21.62
C PRO A 213 -4.51 14.36 22.25
N ALA A 214 -3.19 14.53 22.40
CA ALA A 214 -2.59 15.74 22.92
C ALA A 214 -1.89 16.53 21.80
N MET A 215 -2.13 17.84 21.72
CA MET A 215 -1.50 18.68 20.68
C MET A 215 0.04 18.64 20.74
N ALA A 216 0.60 18.48 21.93
CA ALA A 216 2.04 18.34 22.12
C ALA A 216 2.64 17.13 21.38
N GLU A 217 1.91 16.02 21.30
CA GLU A 217 2.35 14.83 20.57
C GLU A 217 2.41 15.09 19.06
N PHE A 218 1.42 15.80 18.49
CA PHE A 218 1.43 16.17 17.07
C PHE A 218 2.64 17.06 16.72
N VAL A 219 3.07 17.93 17.63
CA VAL A 219 4.28 18.73 17.43
C VAL A 219 5.54 17.88 17.56
N THR A 220 5.61 17.01 18.57
CA THR A 220 6.76 16.13 18.81
C THR A 220 6.97 15.16 17.64
N PHE A 221 5.91 14.58 17.11
CA PHE A 221 5.94 13.61 16.00
C PHE A 221 5.63 14.24 14.63
N ALA A 222 5.77 15.57 14.49
CA ALA A 222 5.45 16.27 13.25
C ALA A 222 6.22 15.74 12.04
N GLY A 223 7.51 15.42 12.18
CA GLY A 223 8.33 14.86 11.11
C GLY A 223 7.77 13.56 10.53
N PRO A 224 7.60 12.51 11.33
CA PRO A 224 6.92 11.27 10.94
C PRO A 224 5.52 11.49 10.35
N ILE A 225 4.70 12.33 10.96
CA ILE A 225 3.34 12.64 10.49
C ILE A 225 3.37 13.29 9.10
N LEU A 226 4.21 14.29 8.90
CA LEU A 226 4.34 14.99 7.61
C LEU A 226 4.84 14.06 6.52
N TYR A 227 5.89 13.28 6.80
CA TYR A 227 6.41 12.32 5.82
C TYR A 227 5.35 11.27 5.44
N CYS A 228 4.76 10.61 6.44
CA CYS A 228 3.72 9.62 6.19
C CYS A 228 2.47 10.23 5.55
N GLY A 229 2.09 11.44 5.92
CA GLY A 229 0.93 12.13 5.37
C GLY A 229 1.13 12.53 3.91
N ILE A 230 2.23 13.20 3.60
CA ILE A 230 2.49 13.74 2.25
C ILE A 230 2.92 12.61 1.31
N MET A 231 3.99 11.89 1.66
CA MET A 231 4.59 10.92 0.75
C MET A 231 3.86 9.58 0.76
N SER A 232 3.64 8.97 1.92
CA SER A 232 3.01 7.66 1.99
C SER A 232 1.51 7.74 1.71
N SER A 233 0.78 8.60 2.41
CA SER A 233 -0.68 8.68 2.27
C SER A 233 -1.11 9.49 1.05
N GLY A 234 -0.57 10.68 0.84
CA GLY A 234 -0.94 11.55 -0.29
C GLY A 234 -0.44 11.03 -1.63
N VAL A 235 0.86 10.78 -1.75
CA VAL A 235 1.48 10.39 -3.03
C VAL A 235 1.35 8.90 -3.29
N ALA A 236 1.85 8.03 -2.39
CA ALA A 236 1.98 6.61 -2.71
C ALA A 236 0.62 5.91 -2.88
N TYR A 237 -0.38 6.16 -2.04
CA TYR A 237 -1.73 5.58 -2.24
C TYR A 237 -2.40 6.11 -3.52
N THR A 238 -2.17 7.38 -3.90
CA THR A 238 -2.62 7.87 -5.20
C THR A 238 -1.93 7.13 -6.34
N LEU A 239 -0.63 6.89 -6.24
CA LEU A 239 0.11 6.06 -7.21
C LEU A 239 -0.39 4.62 -7.24
N GLN A 240 -0.77 4.04 -6.09
CA GLN A 240 -1.41 2.73 -6.01
C GLN A 240 -2.70 2.70 -6.84
N ILE A 241 -3.61 3.61 -6.59
CA ILE A 241 -4.91 3.67 -7.29
C ILE A 241 -4.70 3.82 -8.81
N LEU A 242 -3.79 4.73 -9.22
CA LEU A 242 -3.47 4.96 -10.63
C LEU A 242 -2.74 3.78 -11.26
N GLY A 243 -1.83 3.16 -10.52
CA GLY A 243 -1.02 2.03 -10.99
C GLY A 243 -1.77 0.70 -11.01
N GLN A 244 -2.76 0.49 -10.16
CA GLN A 244 -3.59 -0.71 -10.18
C GLN A 244 -4.60 -0.71 -11.34
N ARG A 245 -4.90 0.46 -11.89
CA ARG A 245 -5.83 0.56 -13.02
C ARG A 245 -5.32 -0.27 -14.20
N ASP A 246 -6.18 -1.15 -14.72
CA ASP A 246 -5.89 -2.04 -15.87
C ASP A 246 -4.76 -3.07 -15.62
N LEU A 247 -4.33 -3.27 -14.35
CA LEU A 247 -3.43 -4.35 -13.96
C LEU A 247 -4.19 -5.46 -13.21
N ASN A 248 -3.68 -6.69 -13.34
CA ASN A 248 -4.17 -7.78 -12.49
C ASN A 248 -3.79 -7.48 -11.02
N PRO A 249 -4.75 -7.48 -10.05
CA PRO A 249 -4.47 -7.13 -8.67
C PRO A 249 -3.44 -8.04 -7.99
N ALA A 250 -3.32 -9.30 -8.41
CA ALA A 250 -2.27 -10.19 -7.92
C ALA A 250 -0.87 -9.79 -8.43
N VAL A 251 -0.75 -9.26 -9.65
CA VAL A 251 0.50 -8.67 -10.15
C VAL A 251 0.80 -7.36 -9.44
N ALA A 252 -0.22 -6.55 -9.21
CA ALA A 252 -0.08 -5.29 -8.47
C ALA A 252 0.41 -5.54 -7.03
N SER A 253 -0.21 -6.48 -6.31
CA SER A 253 0.22 -6.85 -4.94
C SER A 253 1.66 -7.37 -4.90
N LEU A 254 2.07 -8.14 -5.91
CA LEU A 254 3.44 -8.64 -6.02
C LEU A 254 4.46 -7.50 -6.24
N ILE A 255 4.13 -6.50 -7.06
CA ILE A 255 5.00 -5.32 -7.25
C ILE A 255 5.08 -4.51 -5.94
N MET A 256 3.95 -4.31 -5.27
CA MET A 256 3.90 -3.53 -4.04
C MET A 256 4.68 -4.18 -2.90
N CYS A 257 4.78 -5.51 -2.82
CA CYS A 257 5.59 -6.16 -1.79
C CYS A 257 7.10 -5.88 -1.89
N LEU A 258 7.58 -5.25 -2.98
CA LEU A 258 8.94 -4.69 -3.05
C LEU A 258 9.19 -3.58 -2.03
N GLU A 259 8.15 -3.07 -1.35
CA GLU A 259 8.33 -2.16 -0.21
C GLU A 259 9.29 -2.71 0.84
N SER A 260 9.27 -4.02 1.09
CA SER A 260 10.20 -4.69 2.02
C SER A 260 11.65 -4.63 1.51
N VAL A 261 11.87 -4.77 0.21
CA VAL A 261 13.19 -4.62 -0.41
C VAL A 261 13.68 -3.19 -0.31
N PHE A 262 12.82 -2.22 -0.64
CA PHE A 262 13.19 -0.81 -0.55
C PHE A 262 13.40 -0.34 0.89
N SER A 263 12.70 -0.93 1.86
CA SER A 263 12.97 -0.70 3.29
C SER A 263 14.36 -1.18 3.69
N ALA A 264 14.76 -2.40 3.26
CA ALA A 264 16.08 -2.95 3.53
C ALA A 264 17.19 -2.15 2.84
N LEU A 265 17.00 -1.77 1.58
CA LEU A 265 17.95 -0.93 0.84
C LEU A 265 18.06 0.47 1.46
N GLY A 266 16.95 1.04 1.91
CA GLY A 266 16.95 2.32 2.64
C GLY A 266 17.72 2.23 3.96
N GLY A 267 17.56 1.16 4.71
CA GLY A 267 18.34 0.88 5.93
C GLY A 267 19.83 0.76 5.63
N TRP A 268 20.21 0.07 4.55
CA TRP A 268 21.59 -0.06 4.12
C TRP A 268 22.23 1.27 3.69
N LEU A 269 21.53 2.03 2.82
CA LEU A 269 22.06 3.27 2.24
C LEU A 269 22.03 4.46 3.23
N LEU A 270 20.97 4.59 4.02
CA LEU A 270 20.75 5.78 4.86
C LEU A 270 21.19 5.59 6.31
N LEU A 271 21.05 4.37 6.82
CA LEU A 271 21.36 4.03 8.21
C LEU A 271 22.65 3.22 8.35
N HIS A 272 23.37 2.98 7.22
CA HIS A 272 24.61 2.19 7.16
C HIS A 272 24.49 0.79 7.77
N GLN A 273 23.29 0.19 7.71
CA GLN A 273 23.03 -1.16 8.17
C GLN A 273 23.63 -2.17 7.19
N ASN A 274 24.33 -3.19 7.69
CA ASN A 274 24.85 -4.24 6.82
C ASN A 274 23.74 -5.23 6.44
N LEU A 275 23.56 -5.46 5.14
CA LEU A 275 22.71 -6.53 4.64
C LEU A 275 23.49 -7.84 4.67
N SER A 276 22.98 -8.83 5.38
CA SER A 276 23.50 -10.18 5.36
C SER A 276 23.30 -10.84 3.99
N PHE A 277 24.05 -11.91 3.72
CA PHE A 277 23.85 -12.70 2.50
C PHE A 277 22.41 -13.23 2.37
N ARG A 278 21.79 -13.63 3.50
CA ARG A 278 20.40 -14.07 3.57
C ARG A 278 19.42 -12.96 3.12
N GLU A 279 19.56 -11.75 3.65
CA GLU A 279 18.73 -10.60 3.31
C GLU A 279 18.91 -10.19 1.84
N SER A 280 20.15 -10.16 1.36
CA SER A 280 20.46 -9.87 -0.05
C SER A 280 19.85 -10.91 -0.99
N SER A 281 19.90 -12.21 -0.62
CA SER A 281 19.24 -13.28 -1.38
C SER A 281 17.73 -13.11 -1.40
N GLY A 282 17.12 -12.69 -0.29
CA GLY A 282 15.70 -12.35 -0.20
C GLY A 282 15.30 -11.23 -1.15
N CYS A 283 16.09 -10.16 -1.21
CA CYS A 283 15.88 -9.06 -2.16
C CYS A 283 15.91 -9.54 -3.62
N VAL A 284 16.92 -10.34 -3.98
CA VAL A 284 17.05 -10.90 -5.34
C VAL A 284 15.87 -11.76 -5.71
N LEU A 285 15.41 -12.64 -4.81
CA LEU A 285 14.23 -13.48 -5.04
C LEU A 285 12.95 -12.66 -5.23
N LEU A 286 12.74 -11.61 -4.45
CA LEU A 286 11.59 -10.71 -4.61
C LEU A 286 11.60 -10.01 -5.97
N PHE A 287 12.73 -9.46 -6.40
CA PHE A 287 12.84 -8.88 -7.73
C PHE A 287 12.62 -9.93 -8.83
N ALA A 288 13.20 -11.11 -8.70
CA ALA A 288 12.99 -12.21 -9.65
C ALA A 288 11.52 -12.62 -9.75
N ALA A 289 10.81 -12.69 -8.62
CA ALA A 289 9.38 -12.98 -8.58
C ALA A 289 8.56 -11.95 -9.35
N VAL A 290 8.83 -10.65 -9.14
CA VAL A 290 8.14 -9.55 -9.83
C VAL A 290 8.42 -9.59 -11.33
N VAL A 291 9.67 -9.79 -11.73
CA VAL A 291 10.04 -9.92 -13.15
C VAL A 291 9.34 -11.13 -13.77
N LEU A 292 9.41 -12.30 -13.11
CA LEU A 292 8.75 -13.51 -13.58
C LEU A 292 7.25 -13.31 -13.82
N ALA A 293 6.54 -12.67 -12.87
CA ALA A 293 5.11 -12.43 -12.98
C ALA A 293 4.72 -11.54 -14.18
N GLN A 294 5.62 -10.69 -14.64
CA GLN A 294 5.38 -9.74 -15.74
C GLN A 294 5.83 -10.27 -17.12
N LEU A 295 6.61 -11.36 -17.18
CA LEU A 295 7.06 -11.94 -18.44
C LEU A 295 5.86 -12.52 -19.24
N PRO A 296 5.78 -12.29 -20.57
CA PRO A 296 4.70 -12.83 -21.40
C PRO A 296 4.96 -14.30 -21.83
N LEU A 297 5.26 -15.18 -20.85
CA LEU A 297 5.64 -16.59 -21.12
C LEU A 297 4.59 -17.36 -21.92
N GLY A 298 3.31 -17.09 -21.69
CA GLY A 298 2.23 -17.72 -22.44
C GLY A 298 2.21 -17.35 -23.93
N ARG A 299 2.74 -16.18 -24.31
CA ARG A 299 2.91 -15.78 -25.73
C ARG A 299 4.15 -16.43 -26.35
N LEU A 300 5.23 -16.53 -25.57
CA LEU A 300 6.49 -17.14 -26.03
C LEU A 300 6.36 -18.66 -26.29
N MET A 301 5.56 -19.36 -25.49
CA MET A 301 5.30 -20.80 -25.70
C MET A 301 4.38 -21.06 -26.88
N ARG A 302 3.39 -20.19 -27.17
CA ARG A 302 2.51 -20.31 -28.33
C ARG A 302 3.17 -19.95 -29.68
N SER A 303 4.26 -19.17 -29.63
CA SER A 303 5.05 -18.81 -30.83
C SER A 303 6.04 -19.92 -31.27
N LYS A 304 6.25 -20.93 -30.42
CA LYS A 304 7.15 -22.07 -30.72
C LYS A 304 6.42 -23.39 -30.98
N ALA A 305 5.10 -23.40 -30.89
CA ALA A 305 4.21 -24.49 -31.29
C ALA A 305 3.46 -24.13 -32.57
#